data_faa348301cc836b182c82b1a3990c3a2
#
_entry.id   faa348301cc836b182c82b1a3990c3a2
#
_cell.length_a   1.000
_cell.length_b   1.000
_cell.length_c   1.000
_cell.angle_alpha   90.00
_cell.angle_beta   90.00
_cell.angle_gamma   90.00
#
_symmetry.space_group_name_H-M   'P 1'
#
loop_
_entity.id
_entity.type
_entity.pdbx_description
1 polymer ?
#
loop_
_entity_poly.entity_id
_entity_poly.type
_entity_poly.pdbx_seq_one_letter_code
_entity_poly.pdbx_strand_id
1 'polypeptide(L)'
;IVDVITKNIIKELEENFKIEIPDTTLAKALALIYDKFKKQFIIIIDEWDAIFREHSHDTELEKKYIDFLRALFKGETNPTDTIALAYITGILPIKRYNSQSALNNFKEFTMLAPEPFSTYYGFTEEETKELCEKNNLSYEDACQWYDGYVIGGYHMLNPNSVVSYLATRKCRSYWNESSAIEAVSDVINANIEGVKDQLLKIINKHYTAGIIFSKYQNDLTSLTNKDAVITYLVHLGYLAYDESKGIVYIPNKEVRQALMDGIFSSNKGDMFDLIQESRDLLEHTVNGDCDYVAKAIEKCHDLRCSSIKYNNEDSLAFVVCYAYFACNEHYLPFIREFPTGKGFA
;
A
#
# COMPACT_ATOMS: atom_id res chain seq x y z
N ILE A 1 19.00 -18.87 -5.31
CA ILE A 1 19.23 -17.58 -4.62
C ILE A 1 19.72 -17.87 -3.20
N VAL A 2 18.99 -18.55 -2.32
CA VAL A 2 19.36 -18.79 -0.91
C VAL A 2 20.74 -19.45 -0.77
N ASP A 3 21.02 -20.51 -1.55
CA ASP A 3 22.31 -21.21 -1.50
C ASP A 3 23.48 -20.31 -1.94
N VAL A 4 23.26 -19.43 -2.91
CA VAL A 4 24.28 -18.48 -3.39
C VAL A 4 24.59 -17.46 -2.30
N ILE A 5 23.56 -16.89 -1.69
CA ILE A 5 23.73 -15.92 -0.58
C ILE A 5 24.48 -16.59 0.58
N THR A 6 24.07 -17.79 0.99
CA THR A 6 24.71 -18.55 2.07
C THR A 6 26.19 -18.77 1.79
N LYS A 7 26.54 -19.27 0.57
CA LYS A 7 27.93 -19.52 0.19
C LYS A 7 28.78 -18.26 0.17
N ASN A 8 28.23 -17.16 -0.37
CA ASN A 8 28.96 -15.89 -0.41
C ASN A 8 29.24 -15.36 1.00
N ILE A 9 28.25 -15.40 1.90
CA ILE A 9 28.44 -14.94 3.30
C ILE A 9 29.44 -15.83 4.00
N ILE A 10 29.36 -17.16 3.87
CA ILE A 10 30.32 -18.09 4.49
C ILE A 10 31.75 -17.80 4.01
N LYS A 11 31.93 -17.59 2.71
CA LYS A 11 33.25 -17.22 2.15
C LYS A 11 33.79 -15.92 2.74
N GLU A 12 32.98 -14.88 2.86
CA GLU A 12 33.38 -13.62 3.51
C GLU A 12 33.72 -13.83 4.97
N LEU A 13 32.99 -14.68 5.71
CA LEU A 13 33.29 -15.03 7.08
C LEU A 13 34.65 -15.74 7.20
N GLU A 14 34.98 -16.70 6.32
CA GLU A 14 36.25 -17.39 6.26
C GLU A 14 37.40 -16.43 6.03
N GLU A 15 37.25 -15.51 5.06
CA GLU A 15 38.27 -14.51 4.73
C GLU A 15 38.53 -13.54 5.91
N ASN A 16 37.45 -13.05 6.54
CA ASN A 16 37.55 -12.05 7.62
C ASN A 16 38.06 -12.65 8.93
N PHE A 17 37.64 -13.86 9.29
CA PHE A 17 38.01 -14.53 10.53
C PHE A 17 39.24 -15.45 10.37
N LYS A 18 39.72 -15.64 9.14
CA LYS A 18 40.85 -16.51 8.79
C LYS A 18 40.68 -17.92 9.34
N ILE A 19 39.52 -18.51 9.10
CA ILE A 19 39.17 -19.87 9.48
C ILE A 19 38.57 -20.58 8.28
N GLU A 20 38.66 -21.89 8.25
CA GLU A 20 37.93 -22.74 7.34
C GLU A 20 36.61 -23.14 7.99
N ILE A 21 35.50 -22.94 7.26
CA ILE A 21 34.16 -23.29 7.67
C ILE A 21 33.69 -24.49 6.82
N PRO A 22 33.32 -25.62 7.41
CA PRO A 22 32.84 -26.76 6.63
C PRO A 22 31.54 -26.39 5.90
N ASP A 23 31.23 -27.11 4.83
CA ASP A 23 29.95 -26.94 4.09
C ASP A 23 28.76 -27.15 5.04
N THR A 24 28.07 -26.06 5.36
CA THR A 24 27.08 -26.02 6.41
C THR A 24 26.06 -24.90 6.20
N THR A 25 25.08 -24.79 7.07
CA THR A 25 24.10 -23.69 7.07
C THR A 25 24.72 -22.42 7.65
N LEU A 26 24.21 -21.25 7.23
CA LEU A 26 24.67 -19.96 7.77
C LEU A 26 24.57 -19.91 9.30
N ALA A 27 23.47 -20.41 9.88
CA ALA A 27 23.31 -20.44 11.34
C ALA A 27 24.43 -21.20 12.05
N LYS A 28 24.85 -22.35 11.51
CA LYS A 28 25.97 -23.14 12.06
C LYS A 28 27.32 -22.44 11.85
N ALA A 29 27.52 -21.77 10.70
CA ALA A 29 28.72 -20.99 10.45
C ALA A 29 28.87 -19.84 11.49
N LEU A 30 27.79 -19.10 11.76
CA LEU A 30 27.77 -18.06 12.78
C LEU A 30 28.07 -18.61 14.18
N ALA A 31 27.52 -19.78 14.51
CA ALA A 31 27.76 -20.44 15.79
C ALA A 31 29.25 -20.84 15.97
N LEU A 32 29.88 -21.39 14.92
CA LEU A 32 31.32 -21.71 14.94
C LEU A 32 32.20 -20.47 15.21
N ILE A 33 31.85 -19.34 14.60
CA ILE A 33 32.58 -18.09 14.83
C ILE A 33 32.34 -17.60 16.25
N TYR A 34 31.10 -17.63 16.73
CA TYR A 34 30.82 -17.25 18.11
C TYR A 34 31.58 -18.11 19.13
N ASP A 35 31.60 -19.43 18.94
CA ASP A 35 32.30 -20.34 19.85
C ASP A 35 33.79 -20.04 19.92
N LYS A 36 34.40 -19.72 18.78
CA LYS A 36 35.85 -19.46 18.70
C LYS A 36 36.25 -18.05 19.11
N PHE A 37 35.48 -17.04 18.71
CA PHE A 37 35.85 -15.64 18.84
C PHE A 37 34.99 -14.84 19.83
N LYS A 38 33.88 -15.41 20.28
CA LYS A 38 32.87 -14.77 21.14
C LYS A 38 32.32 -13.47 20.54
N LYS A 39 32.21 -13.41 19.18
CA LYS A 39 31.67 -12.29 18.44
C LYS A 39 30.26 -12.59 18.03
N GLN A 40 29.34 -11.69 18.38
CA GLN A 40 27.97 -11.71 17.95
C GLN A 40 27.81 -10.91 16.67
N PHE A 41 26.74 -11.21 15.92
CA PHE A 41 26.44 -10.58 14.65
C PHE A 41 25.23 -9.67 14.78
N ILE A 42 25.24 -8.57 14.01
CA ILE A 42 24.05 -7.78 13.71
C ILE A 42 23.60 -8.18 12.30
N ILE A 43 22.38 -8.66 12.18
CA ILE A 43 21.80 -9.09 10.91
C ILE A 43 20.81 -8.04 10.44
N ILE A 44 21.03 -7.51 9.24
CA ILE A 44 20.15 -6.54 8.60
C ILE A 44 19.67 -7.18 7.29
N ILE A 45 18.34 -7.31 7.15
CA ILE A 45 17.70 -7.81 5.92
C ILE A 45 16.76 -6.71 5.46
N ASP A 46 17.08 -6.14 4.31
CA ASP A 46 16.20 -5.18 3.65
C ASP A 46 15.32 -5.90 2.62
N GLU A 47 14.07 -5.45 2.48
CA GLU A 47 13.07 -6.04 1.58
C GLU A 47 12.92 -7.57 1.74
N TRP A 48 12.74 -8.05 2.98
CA TRP A 48 12.62 -9.49 3.26
C TRP A 48 11.55 -10.18 2.40
N ASP A 49 10.55 -9.43 1.98
CA ASP A 49 9.38 -9.89 1.23
C ASP A 49 9.54 -9.81 -0.30
N ALA A 50 10.70 -9.36 -0.81
CA ALA A 50 10.96 -9.25 -2.25
C ALA A 50 10.71 -10.57 -3.00
N ILE A 51 11.10 -11.71 -2.41
CA ILE A 51 10.88 -13.03 -3.03
C ILE A 51 9.38 -13.31 -3.23
N PHE A 52 8.54 -12.93 -2.27
CA PHE A 52 7.09 -13.14 -2.36
C PHE A 52 6.40 -12.20 -3.36
N ARG A 53 6.94 -11.00 -3.53
CA ARG A 53 6.41 -10.01 -4.47
C ARG A 53 6.84 -10.29 -5.92
N GLU A 54 8.12 -10.63 -6.12
CA GLU A 54 8.71 -10.79 -7.45
C GLU A 54 8.58 -12.21 -8.00
N HIS A 55 8.44 -13.21 -7.13
CA HIS A 55 8.36 -14.62 -7.48
C HIS A 55 7.14 -15.32 -6.87
N SER A 56 6.00 -14.64 -6.84
CA SER A 56 4.75 -15.06 -6.17
C SER A 56 4.19 -16.41 -6.64
N HIS A 57 4.71 -16.99 -7.71
CA HIS A 57 4.31 -18.30 -8.25
C HIS A 57 5.33 -19.41 -7.98
N ASP A 58 6.49 -19.10 -7.39
CA ASP A 58 7.54 -20.08 -7.07
C ASP A 58 7.45 -20.49 -5.59
N THR A 59 6.46 -21.32 -5.30
CA THR A 59 6.21 -21.82 -3.93
C THR A 59 7.37 -22.64 -3.35
N GLU A 60 8.23 -23.23 -4.20
CA GLU A 60 9.43 -23.95 -3.75
C GLU A 60 10.50 -22.97 -3.27
N LEU A 61 10.72 -21.89 -4.00
CA LEU A 61 11.64 -20.81 -3.62
C LEU A 61 11.18 -20.13 -2.33
N GLU A 62 9.90 -19.78 -2.25
CA GLU A 62 9.30 -19.18 -1.05
C GLU A 62 9.51 -20.06 0.19
N LYS A 63 9.24 -21.37 0.05
CA LYS A 63 9.44 -22.33 1.14
C LYS A 63 10.90 -22.41 1.56
N LYS A 64 11.83 -22.54 0.60
CA LYS A 64 13.28 -22.56 0.90
C LYS A 64 13.73 -21.30 1.62
N TYR A 65 13.22 -20.15 1.24
CA TYR A 65 13.56 -18.89 1.89
C TYR A 65 13.01 -18.80 3.32
N ILE A 66 11.78 -19.20 3.54
CA ILE A 66 11.21 -19.25 4.90
C ILE A 66 11.96 -20.24 5.78
N ASP A 67 12.33 -21.41 5.26
CA ASP A 67 13.12 -22.39 5.99
C ASP A 67 14.52 -21.88 6.32
N PHE A 68 15.15 -21.11 5.43
CA PHE A 68 16.40 -20.41 5.68
C PHE A 68 16.26 -19.38 6.82
N LEU A 69 15.27 -18.49 6.77
CA LEU A 69 15.02 -17.52 7.84
C LEU A 69 14.73 -18.20 9.18
N ARG A 70 13.95 -19.28 9.14
CA ARG A 70 13.62 -20.07 10.33
C ARG A 70 14.87 -20.74 10.91
N ALA A 71 15.73 -21.31 10.08
CA ALA A 71 16.99 -21.91 10.53
C ALA A 71 17.93 -20.86 11.14
N LEU A 72 17.98 -19.65 10.56
CA LEU A 72 18.80 -18.56 11.05
C LEU A 72 18.34 -18.01 12.40
N PHE A 73 17.03 -17.78 12.56
CA PHE A 73 16.48 -17.08 13.74
C PHE A 73 15.83 -17.96 14.79
N LYS A 74 15.57 -19.26 14.46
CA LYS A 74 14.89 -20.22 15.35
C LYS A 74 15.45 -21.63 15.28
N GLY A 75 16.60 -21.83 14.63
CA GLY A 75 17.19 -23.13 14.41
C GLY A 75 17.74 -23.78 15.69
N GLU A 76 18.36 -24.95 15.53
CA GLU A 76 18.97 -25.74 16.61
C GLU A 76 20.19 -25.05 17.26
N THR A 77 20.83 -24.13 16.55
CA THR A 77 21.84 -23.22 17.12
C THR A 77 21.12 -22.17 17.96
N ASN A 78 21.63 -21.87 19.14
CA ASN A 78 21.03 -20.85 20.00
C ASN A 78 21.22 -19.44 19.37
N PRO A 79 20.22 -18.86 18.68
CA PRO A 79 20.40 -17.57 17.98
C PRO A 79 20.72 -16.42 18.94
N THR A 80 20.31 -16.50 20.20
CA THR A 80 20.58 -15.46 21.21
C THR A 80 22.05 -15.35 21.57
N ASP A 81 22.84 -16.40 21.36
CA ASP A 81 24.28 -16.39 21.59
C ASP A 81 25.04 -15.80 20.39
N THR A 82 24.54 -16.05 19.19
CA THR A 82 25.21 -15.69 17.92
C THR A 82 24.79 -14.33 17.37
N ILE A 83 23.53 -13.92 17.61
CA ILE A 83 22.92 -12.73 17.05
C ILE A 83 22.65 -11.71 18.16
N ALA A 84 23.34 -10.59 18.13
CA ALA A 84 23.14 -9.47 19.04
C ALA A 84 21.87 -8.67 18.71
N LEU A 85 21.60 -8.50 17.41
CA LEU A 85 20.45 -7.77 16.89
C LEU A 85 20.07 -8.32 15.51
N ALA A 86 18.79 -8.43 15.25
CA ALA A 86 18.28 -8.64 13.89
C ALA A 86 17.28 -7.51 13.55
N TYR A 87 17.50 -6.86 12.42
CA TYR A 87 16.64 -5.81 11.89
C TYR A 87 16.19 -6.19 10.48
N ILE A 88 14.88 -6.28 10.29
CA ILE A 88 14.29 -6.74 9.02
C ILE A 88 13.29 -5.69 8.56
N THR A 89 13.42 -5.25 7.33
CA THR A 89 12.47 -4.34 6.68
C THR A 89 11.75 -5.04 5.54
N GLY A 90 10.58 -4.52 5.18
CA GLY A 90 9.77 -4.99 4.06
C GLY A 90 8.42 -4.28 4.04
N ILE A 91 7.69 -4.45 2.95
CA ILE A 91 6.35 -3.90 2.78
C ILE A 91 5.33 -4.77 3.52
N LEU A 92 5.48 -6.09 3.44
CA LEU A 92 4.54 -7.05 4.00
C LEU A 92 4.90 -7.45 5.43
N PRO A 93 3.92 -7.49 6.37
CA PRO A 93 4.16 -7.94 7.73
C PRO A 93 4.60 -9.40 7.80
N ILE A 94 5.65 -9.70 8.57
CA ILE A 94 6.30 -11.02 8.61
C ILE A 94 5.51 -12.08 9.40
N LYS A 95 4.70 -11.66 10.37
CA LYS A 95 4.05 -12.58 11.31
C LYS A 95 2.89 -13.38 10.74
N ARG A 96 2.37 -13.00 9.61
CA ARG A 96 1.12 -13.56 9.07
C ARG A 96 1.32 -14.49 7.88
N TYR A 97 2.57 -14.78 7.52
CA TYR A 97 2.84 -15.71 6.44
C TYR A 97 2.54 -17.15 6.90
N ASN A 98 1.59 -17.79 6.21
CA ASN A 98 1.22 -19.21 6.34
C ASN A 98 0.89 -19.69 7.78
N SER A 99 0.01 -18.97 8.50
CA SER A 99 -0.65 -19.34 9.77
C SER A 99 0.21 -20.04 10.85
N GLN A 100 1.41 -20.48 10.56
CA GLN A 100 2.36 -21.06 11.49
C GLN A 100 3.49 -20.06 11.69
N SER A 101 3.54 -19.50 12.87
CA SER A 101 4.55 -18.59 13.45
C SER A 101 6.01 -18.82 12.98
N ALA A 102 6.30 -18.59 11.69
CA ALA A 102 7.63 -18.82 11.15
C ALA A 102 8.68 -17.99 11.88
N LEU A 103 8.38 -16.72 12.17
CA LEU A 103 9.28 -15.76 12.80
C LEU A 103 8.58 -14.95 13.91
N ASN A 104 7.95 -15.62 14.89
CA ASN A 104 7.22 -14.98 15.99
C ASN A 104 8.13 -14.39 17.09
N ASN A 105 9.44 -14.51 16.96
CA ASN A 105 10.44 -13.95 17.88
C ASN A 105 10.79 -12.48 17.56
N PHE A 106 10.29 -11.93 16.44
CA PHE A 106 10.44 -10.52 16.11
C PHE A 106 9.32 -9.68 16.72
N LYS A 107 9.68 -8.47 17.17
CA LYS A 107 8.72 -7.40 17.40
C LYS A 107 8.49 -6.69 16.09
N GLU A 108 7.24 -6.65 15.66
CA GLU A 108 6.87 -6.07 14.37
C GLU A 108 6.27 -4.68 14.57
N PHE A 109 6.67 -3.76 13.69
CA PHE A 109 6.16 -2.41 13.60
C PHE A 109 5.64 -2.20 12.18
N THR A 110 4.44 -1.70 12.05
CA THR A 110 3.77 -1.51 10.76
C THR A 110 3.12 -0.13 10.70
N MET A 111 2.64 0.28 9.55
CA MET A 111 1.86 1.52 9.42
C MET A 111 0.60 1.52 10.32
N LEU A 112 0.10 0.34 10.72
CA LEU A 112 -1.07 0.18 11.60
C LEU A 112 -0.70 0.06 13.09
N ALA A 113 0.57 -0.16 13.43
CA ALA A 113 1.11 -0.25 14.79
C ALA A 113 2.58 0.18 14.78
N PRO A 114 2.85 1.49 14.63
CA PRO A 114 4.19 2.00 14.34
C PRO A 114 5.07 2.24 15.57
N GLU A 115 4.49 2.36 16.78
CA GLU A 115 5.22 2.84 17.96
C GLU A 115 6.35 1.89 18.40
N PRO A 116 7.53 2.43 18.72
CA PRO A 116 7.89 3.86 18.89
C PRO A 116 8.47 4.51 17.64
N PHE A 117 8.34 3.92 16.45
CA PHE A 117 9.02 4.35 15.23
C PHE A 117 8.16 5.21 14.29
N SER A 118 7.06 5.78 14.78
CA SER A 118 6.09 6.54 13.97
C SER A 118 6.75 7.61 13.08
N THR A 119 7.72 8.37 13.60
CA THR A 119 8.40 9.44 12.87
C THR A 119 9.48 8.99 11.88
N TYR A 120 9.70 7.69 11.75
CA TYR A 120 10.71 7.12 10.83
C TYR A 120 10.11 6.51 9.55
N TYR A 121 8.78 6.61 9.37
CA TYR A 121 8.11 6.07 8.18
C TYR A 121 8.13 7.01 6.98
N GLY A 122 8.52 8.28 7.18
CA GLY A 122 8.55 9.30 6.14
C GLY A 122 9.20 10.58 6.64
N PHE A 123 9.04 11.68 5.89
CA PHE A 123 9.36 13.00 6.41
C PHE A 123 8.19 13.54 7.23
N THR A 124 8.49 14.12 8.38
CA THR A 124 7.52 14.88 9.18
C THR A 124 7.17 16.20 8.50
N GLU A 125 6.08 16.86 8.97
CA GLU A 125 5.70 18.19 8.51
C GLU A 125 6.84 19.20 8.72
N GLU A 126 7.48 19.17 9.91
CA GLU A 126 8.57 20.08 10.27
C GLU A 126 9.78 19.89 9.36
N GLU A 127 10.22 18.64 9.14
CA GLU A 127 11.34 18.31 8.26
C GLU A 127 11.06 18.75 6.82
N THR A 128 9.84 18.48 6.32
CA THR A 128 9.45 18.87 4.96
C THR A 128 9.40 20.37 4.80
N LYS A 129 8.85 21.10 5.79
CA LYS A 129 8.81 22.56 5.79
C LYS A 129 10.21 23.15 5.74
N GLU A 130 11.11 22.68 6.58
CA GLU A 130 12.51 23.12 6.61
C GLU A 130 13.22 22.84 5.26
N LEU A 131 12.98 21.66 4.66
CA LEU A 131 13.52 21.30 3.35
C LEU A 131 12.98 22.22 2.22
N CYS A 132 11.68 22.50 2.23
CA CYS A 132 11.07 23.42 1.25
C CYS A 132 11.62 24.84 1.39
N GLU A 133 11.71 25.37 2.62
CA GLU A 133 12.28 26.69 2.87
C GLU A 133 13.73 26.80 2.40
N LYS A 134 14.61 25.83 2.70
CA LYS A 134 16.00 25.77 2.26
C LYS A 134 16.14 25.75 0.72
N ASN A 135 15.18 25.20 0.01
CA ASN A 135 15.19 25.07 -1.44
C ASN A 135 14.35 26.13 -2.15
N ASN A 136 13.73 27.09 -1.45
CA ASN A 136 12.81 28.09 -1.97
C ASN A 136 11.66 27.44 -2.78
N LEU A 137 10.95 26.48 -2.15
CA LEU A 137 9.81 25.76 -2.68
C LEU A 137 8.60 25.91 -1.77
N SER A 138 7.39 25.76 -2.34
CA SER A 138 6.14 25.81 -1.57
C SER A 138 5.97 24.56 -0.72
N TYR A 139 5.81 24.75 0.58
CA TYR A 139 5.43 23.70 1.51
C TYR A 139 3.96 23.28 1.31
N GLU A 140 3.08 24.24 1.03
CA GLU A 140 1.67 24.01 0.77
C GLU A 140 1.45 23.08 -0.43
N ASP A 141 2.24 23.26 -1.49
CA ASP A 141 2.21 22.37 -2.65
C ASP A 141 2.70 20.97 -2.31
N ALA A 142 3.78 20.87 -1.52
CA ALA A 142 4.27 19.57 -1.05
C ALA A 142 3.21 18.84 -0.22
N CYS A 143 2.51 19.53 0.66
CA CYS A 143 1.43 18.94 1.46
C CYS A 143 0.27 18.45 0.58
N GLN A 144 -0.18 19.24 -0.39
CA GLN A 144 -1.29 18.82 -1.26
C GLN A 144 -0.98 17.55 -2.06
N TRP A 145 0.29 17.37 -2.43
CA TRP A 145 0.71 16.28 -3.28
C TRP A 145 1.20 15.05 -2.52
N TYR A 146 1.85 15.20 -1.35
CA TYR A 146 2.65 14.14 -0.73
C TYR A 146 2.35 13.87 0.73
N ASP A 147 1.56 14.72 1.41
CA ASP A 147 1.06 14.49 2.78
C ASP A 147 -0.13 13.52 2.78
N GLY A 148 -0.65 13.25 3.98
CA GLY A 148 -1.93 12.56 4.21
C GLY A 148 -1.79 11.18 4.83
N TYR A 149 -0.59 10.73 5.15
CA TYR A 149 -0.42 9.56 6.00
C TYR A 149 -0.39 9.99 7.47
N VAL A 150 -1.30 9.45 8.28
CA VAL A 150 -1.31 9.65 9.73
C VAL A 150 -0.77 8.38 10.39
N ILE A 151 0.49 8.42 10.83
CA ILE A 151 1.21 7.26 11.37
C ILE A 151 1.53 7.53 12.84
N GLY A 152 0.86 6.81 13.76
CA GLY A 152 1.02 7.03 15.19
C GLY A 152 0.71 8.47 15.64
N GLY A 153 -0.24 9.12 14.96
CA GLY A 153 -0.65 10.51 15.25
C GLY A 153 0.18 11.60 14.56
N TYR A 154 1.24 11.24 13.81
CA TYR A 154 2.07 12.17 13.06
C TYR A 154 1.67 12.21 11.59
N HIS A 155 1.62 13.40 11.02
CA HIS A 155 1.51 13.59 9.57
C HIS A 155 2.86 13.30 8.91
N MET A 156 2.84 12.42 7.92
CA MET A 156 4.04 11.95 7.24
C MET A 156 3.90 12.14 5.73
N LEU A 157 4.97 12.67 5.13
CA LEU A 157 5.07 12.84 3.70
C LEU A 157 5.98 11.75 3.10
N ASN A 158 5.66 11.31 1.87
CA ASN A 158 6.43 10.28 1.18
C ASN A 158 7.86 10.77 0.88
N PRO A 159 8.91 10.08 1.37
CA PRO A 159 10.30 10.53 1.21
C PRO A 159 10.75 10.64 -0.26
N ASN A 160 10.44 9.63 -1.08
CA ASN A 160 10.82 9.63 -2.49
C ASN A 160 10.22 10.82 -3.24
N SER A 161 8.94 11.08 -2.98
CA SER A 161 8.19 12.16 -3.64
C SER A 161 8.68 13.54 -3.19
N VAL A 162 8.93 13.73 -1.89
CA VAL A 162 9.50 14.97 -1.36
C VAL A 162 10.88 15.23 -1.97
N VAL A 163 11.80 14.25 -1.95
CA VAL A 163 13.14 14.38 -2.53
C VAL A 163 13.06 14.69 -4.03
N SER A 164 12.18 14.00 -4.75
CA SER A 164 11.97 14.24 -6.19
C SER A 164 11.41 15.64 -6.48
N TYR A 165 10.48 16.13 -5.63
CA TYR A 165 9.98 17.50 -5.71
C TYR A 165 11.10 18.53 -5.48
N LEU A 166 11.93 18.33 -4.47
CA LEU A 166 13.09 19.19 -4.20
C LEU A 166 14.05 19.23 -5.38
N ALA A 167 14.32 18.07 -6.00
CA ALA A 167 15.25 17.97 -7.12
C ALA A 167 14.69 18.55 -8.43
N THR A 168 13.43 18.30 -8.76
CA THR A 168 12.83 18.69 -10.05
C THR A 168 12.12 20.03 -9.99
N ARG A 169 11.80 20.54 -8.82
CA ARG A 169 11.03 21.74 -8.53
C ARG A 169 9.60 21.71 -9.13
N LYS A 170 9.03 20.51 -9.33
CA LYS A 170 7.70 20.32 -9.92
C LYS A 170 6.90 19.34 -9.07
N CYS A 171 5.65 19.68 -8.78
CA CYS A 171 4.68 18.77 -8.21
C CYS A 171 4.09 17.88 -9.32
N ARG A 172 4.27 16.58 -9.17
CA ARG A 172 3.70 15.53 -10.04
C ARG A 172 3.69 14.20 -9.29
N SER A 173 3.06 13.17 -9.83
CA SER A 173 3.20 11.83 -9.29
C SER A 173 4.60 11.26 -9.58
N TYR A 174 5.30 10.90 -8.52
CA TYR A 174 6.55 10.14 -8.53
C TYR A 174 6.33 8.69 -8.09
N TRP A 175 5.11 8.37 -7.65
CA TRP A 175 4.70 7.05 -7.21
C TRP A 175 4.74 6.01 -8.34
N ASN A 176 4.43 6.42 -9.56
CA ASN A 176 4.33 5.56 -10.73
C ASN A 176 5.68 5.03 -11.25
N GLU A 177 6.80 5.48 -10.69
CA GLU A 177 8.14 4.98 -11.02
C GLU A 177 8.47 3.67 -10.26
N SER A 178 7.53 3.15 -9.44
CA SER A 178 7.70 1.95 -8.64
C SER A 178 6.85 0.77 -9.16
N SER A 179 7.27 -0.46 -8.90
CA SER A 179 6.56 -1.72 -9.22
C SER A 179 5.17 -1.87 -8.55
N ALA A 180 4.76 -0.86 -7.80
CA ALA A 180 3.51 -0.87 -7.04
C ALA A 180 2.24 -0.81 -7.91
N ILE A 181 2.30 -0.28 -9.15
CA ILE A 181 1.14 -0.21 -10.06
C ILE A 181 0.62 -1.61 -10.42
N GLU A 182 1.53 -2.57 -10.62
CA GLU A 182 1.17 -3.95 -10.96
C GLU A 182 0.33 -4.59 -9.84
N ALA A 183 0.67 -4.34 -8.59
CA ALA A 183 -0.05 -4.88 -7.43
C ALA A 183 -1.50 -4.38 -7.35
N VAL A 184 -1.78 -3.12 -7.70
CA VAL A 184 -3.15 -2.58 -7.78
C VAL A 184 -3.91 -3.23 -8.93
N SER A 185 -3.28 -3.34 -10.08
CA SER A 185 -3.87 -3.98 -11.26
C SER A 185 -4.26 -5.43 -10.97
N ASP A 186 -3.39 -6.21 -10.32
CA ASP A 186 -3.64 -7.59 -9.95
C ASP A 186 -4.82 -7.74 -8.97
N VAL A 187 -4.89 -6.87 -7.98
CA VAL A 187 -6.00 -6.85 -7.01
C VAL A 187 -7.34 -6.54 -7.69
N ILE A 188 -7.35 -5.63 -8.66
CA ILE A 188 -8.56 -5.27 -9.41
C ILE A 188 -8.97 -6.41 -10.35
N ASN A 189 -8.00 -7.02 -11.04
CA ASN A 189 -8.23 -8.14 -11.96
C ASN A 189 -8.71 -9.41 -11.22
N ALA A 190 -8.35 -9.59 -9.95
CA ALA A 190 -8.83 -10.70 -9.12
C ALA A 190 -10.35 -10.67 -8.87
N ASN A 191 -11.01 -9.53 -9.14
CA ASN A 191 -12.46 -9.33 -9.06
C ASN A 191 -13.11 -9.86 -7.75
N ILE A 192 -12.47 -9.59 -6.62
CA ILE A 192 -12.92 -10.04 -5.31
C ILE A 192 -14.20 -9.29 -4.92
N GLU A 193 -15.21 -10.04 -4.47
CA GLU A 193 -16.52 -9.50 -4.09
C GLU A 193 -16.42 -8.36 -3.07
N GLY A 194 -17.07 -7.24 -3.36
CA GLY A 194 -17.15 -6.06 -2.51
C GLY A 194 -15.92 -5.13 -2.55
N VAL A 195 -14.81 -5.51 -3.19
CA VAL A 195 -13.61 -4.65 -3.33
C VAL A 195 -13.92 -3.45 -4.19
N LYS A 196 -14.56 -3.65 -5.35
CA LYS A 196 -14.96 -2.57 -6.26
C LYS A 196 -15.83 -1.52 -5.56
N ASP A 197 -16.89 -1.97 -4.87
CA ASP A 197 -17.80 -1.06 -4.17
C ASP A 197 -17.06 -0.28 -3.06
N GLN A 198 -16.10 -0.92 -2.40
CA GLN A 198 -15.33 -0.29 -1.35
C GLN A 198 -14.36 0.76 -1.90
N LEU A 199 -13.65 0.45 -2.98
CA LEU A 199 -12.77 1.40 -3.66
C LEU A 199 -13.56 2.59 -4.23
N LEU A 200 -14.72 2.35 -4.83
CA LEU A 200 -15.61 3.40 -5.31
C LEU A 200 -16.10 4.32 -4.18
N LYS A 201 -16.41 3.76 -2.99
CA LYS A 201 -16.75 4.58 -1.82
C LYS A 201 -15.57 5.45 -1.39
N ILE A 202 -14.36 4.91 -1.35
CA ILE A 202 -13.16 5.65 -0.98
C ILE A 202 -12.89 6.78 -1.98
N ILE A 203 -13.00 6.48 -3.28
CA ILE A 203 -12.76 7.46 -4.33
C ILE A 203 -13.82 8.57 -4.31
N ASN A 204 -15.11 8.25 -4.13
CA ASN A 204 -16.22 9.21 -4.16
C ASN A 204 -16.42 9.96 -2.85
N LYS A 205 -16.39 9.24 -1.72
CA LYS A 205 -16.65 9.82 -0.38
C LYS A 205 -15.36 10.22 0.34
N HIS A 206 -14.20 10.02 -0.30
CA HIS A 206 -12.88 10.21 0.25
C HIS A 206 -12.50 9.28 1.42
N TYR A 207 -13.40 8.42 1.90
CA TYR A 207 -13.10 7.46 2.97
C TYR A 207 -14.08 6.28 3.00
N THR A 208 -13.67 5.23 3.69
CA THR A 208 -14.53 4.14 4.16
C THR A 208 -14.21 3.78 5.61
N ALA A 209 -15.14 3.13 6.31
CA ALA A 209 -14.99 2.69 7.69
C ALA A 209 -15.35 1.21 7.86
N GLY A 210 -15.04 0.63 9.02
CA GLY A 210 -15.41 -0.73 9.38
C GLY A 210 -14.57 -1.82 8.72
N ILE A 211 -13.32 -1.52 8.34
CA ILE A 211 -12.36 -2.50 7.82
C ILE A 211 -11.78 -3.33 8.98
N ILE A 212 -11.74 -4.64 8.81
CA ILE A 212 -11.22 -5.58 9.82
C ILE A 212 -9.80 -5.99 9.47
N PHE A 213 -8.80 -5.25 9.95
CA PHE A 213 -7.38 -5.49 9.67
C PHE A 213 -6.84 -6.82 10.24
N SER A 214 -7.45 -7.36 11.30
CA SER A 214 -6.99 -8.60 11.94
C SER A 214 -7.14 -9.86 11.08
N LYS A 215 -7.93 -9.80 10.01
CA LYS A 215 -8.15 -10.92 9.08
C LYS A 215 -7.13 -10.99 7.95
N TYR A 216 -6.27 -9.99 7.83
CA TYR A 216 -5.26 -9.96 6.78
C TYR A 216 -4.17 -11.01 7.01
N GLN A 217 -3.85 -11.77 5.98
CA GLN A 217 -2.70 -12.68 5.90
C GLN A 217 -1.84 -12.25 4.71
N ASN A 218 -0.52 -12.35 4.84
CA ASN A 218 0.45 -11.81 3.86
C ASN A 218 0.62 -12.64 2.60
N ASP A 219 -0.12 -13.67 2.45
CA ASP A 219 -0.03 -14.49 1.28
C ASP A 219 -1.00 -13.89 0.22
N LEU A 220 -0.47 -13.52 -0.94
CA LEU A 220 -1.26 -12.97 -2.05
C LEU A 220 -2.36 -13.93 -2.50
N THR A 221 -2.20 -15.24 -2.23
CA THR A 221 -3.21 -16.25 -2.50
C THR A 221 -4.36 -16.22 -1.50
N SER A 222 -4.19 -15.55 -0.37
CA SER A 222 -5.20 -15.39 0.70
C SER A 222 -6.00 -14.09 0.63
N LEU A 223 -5.79 -13.25 -0.38
CA LEU A 223 -6.63 -12.08 -0.63
C LEU A 223 -8.02 -12.50 -1.11
N THR A 224 -8.77 -13.16 -0.22
CA THR A 224 -10.07 -13.78 -0.56
C THR A 224 -11.26 -12.91 -0.19
N ASN A 225 -11.05 -11.77 0.47
CA ASN A 225 -12.12 -10.89 0.92
C ASN A 225 -11.70 -9.40 0.85
N LYS A 226 -12.69 -8.52 0.81
CA LYS A 226 -12.50 -7.06 0.68
C LYS A 226 -11.61 -6.45 1.77
N ASP A 227 -11.73 -6.92 3.03
CA ASP A 227 -10.98 -6.35 4.14
C ASP A 227 -9.48 -6.68 4.02
N ALA A 228 -9.15 -7.90 3.56
CA ALA A 228 -7.77 -8.29 3.29
C ALA A 228 -7.16 -7.44 2.15
N VAL A 229 -7.92 -7.22 1.08
CA VAL A 229 -7.48 -6.37 -0.04
C VAL A 229 -7.25 -4.92 0.41
N ILE A 230 -8.20 -4.33 1.13
CA ILE A 230 -8.05 -2.95 1.62
C ILE A 230 -6.86 -2.84 2.58
N THR A 231 -6.66 -3.84 3.47
CA THR A 231 -5.49 -3.88 4.35
C THR A 231 -4.19 -3.97 3.56
N TYR A 232 -4.15 -4.79 2.53
CA TYR A 232 -3.00 -4.90 1.63
C TYR A 232 -2.68 -3.56 0.96
N LEU A 233 -3.69 -2.85 0.43
CA LEU A 233 -3.51 -1.52 -0.16
C LEU A 233 -3.05 -0.47 0.86
N VAL A 234 -3.41 -0.61 2.14
CA VAL A 234 -2.85 0.22 3.22
C VAL A 234 -1.36 -0.08 3.43
N HIS A 235 -0.95 -1.34 3.50
CA HIS A 235 0.46 -1.70 3.64
C HIS A 235 1.31 -1.29 2.43
N LEU A 236 0.74 -1.33 1.23
CA LEU A 236 1.40 -0.81 0.02
C LEU A 236 1.45 0.73 -0.05
N GLY A 237 0.74 1.43 0.84
CA GLY A 237 0.68 2.90 0.85
C GLY A 237 -0.30 3.51 -0.15
N TYR A 238 -1.11 2.73 -0.88
CA TYR A 238 -2.19 3.27 -1.74
C TYR A 238 -3.36 3.82 -0.95
N LEU A 239 -3.53 3.35 0.27
CA LEU A 239 -4.52 3.85 1.20
C LEU A 239 -3.84 4.21 2.51
N ALA A 240 -4.39 5.19 3.21
CA ALA A 240 -4.02 5.57 4.57
C ALA A 240 -5.10 5.15 5.54
N TYR A 241 -4.72 4.95 6.80
CA TYR A 241 -5.64 4.64 7.89
C TYR A 241 -5.51 5.67 9.00
N ASP A 242 -6.63 6.28 9.37
CA ASP A 242 -6.73 7.14 10.55
C ASP A 242 -7.36 6.33 11.69
N GLU A 243 -6.53 5.88 12.63
CA GLU A 243 -6.97 5.07 13.77
C GLU A 243 -7.96 5.83 14.66
N SER A 244 -7.76 7.14 14.83
CA SER A 244 -8.61 7.98 15.70
C SER A 244 -10.06 8.07 15.19
N LYS A 245 -10.25 7.98 13.88
CA LYS A 245 -11.57 8.02 13.21
C LYS A 245 -12.04 6.64 12.75
N GLY A 246 -11.17 5.63 12.75
CA GLY A 246 -11.47 4.30 12.23
C GLY A 246 -11.77 4.28 10.73
N ILE A 247 -11.13 5.15 9.94
CA ILE A 247 -11.38 5.31 8.51
C ILE A 247 -10.16 5.00 7.66
N VAL A 248 -10.43 4.46 6.46
CA VAL A 248 -9.44 4.28 5.39
C VAL A 248 -9.75 5.25 4.28
N TYR A 249 -8.72 5.91 3.72
CA TYR A 249 -8.86 6.95 2.70
C TYR A 249 -7.65 7.00 1.77
N ILE A 250 -7.77 7.75 0.67
CA ILE A 250 -6.65 8.04 -0.24
C ILE A 250 -5.89 9.23 0.35
N PRO A 251 -4.58 9.11 0.63
CA PRO A 251 -3.85 10.13 1.39
C PRO A 251 -3.71 11.46 0.66
N ASN A 252 -3.42 11.45 -0.65
CA ASN A 252 -3.06 12.67 -1.37
C ASN A 252 -3.33 12.58 -2.88
N LYS A 253 -3.01 13.67 -3.60
CA LYS A 253 -3.20 13.76 -5.06
C LYS A 253 -2.34 12.77 -5.83
N GLU A 254 -1.09 12.58 -5.41
CA GLU A 254 -0.14 11.68 -6.07
C GLU A 254 -0.65 10.25 -6.07
N VAL A 255 -1.00 9.74 -4.88
CA VAL A 255 -1.49 8.37 -4.72
C VAL A 255 -2.85 8.17 -5.38
N ARG A 256 -3.70 9.22 -5.36
CA ARG A 256 -4.96 9.17 -6.11
C ARG A 256 -4.71 8.96 -7.59
N GLN A 257 -3.77 9.70 -8.18
CA GLN A 257 -3.40 9.55 -9.57
C GLN A 257 -2.84 8.14 -9.84
N ALA A 258 -1.92 7.67 -9.01
CA ALA A 258 -1.34 6.34 -9.14
C ALA A 258 -2.37 5.20 -9.04
N LEU A 259 -3.33 5.32 -8.12
CA LEU A 259 -4.44 4.38 -7.99
C LEU A 259 -5.32 4.36 -9.25
N MET A 260 -5.64 5.54 -9.79
CA MET A 260 -6.42 5.66 -11.03
C MET A 260 -5.66 5.07 -12.22
N ASP A 261 -4.37 5.37 -12.35
CA ASP A 261 -3.51 4.82 -13.41
C ASP A 261 -3.41 3.30 -13.31
N GLY A 262 -3.32 2.73 -12.10
CA GLY A 262 -3.37 1.28 -11.86
C GLY A 262 -4.69 0.65 -12.29
N ILE A 263 -5.81 1.30 -12.02
CA ILE A 263 -7.14 0.87 -12.47
C ILE A 263 -7.22 0.89 -14.01
N PHE A 264 -6.70 1.94 -14.65
CA PHE A 264 -6.67 2.04 -16.11
C PHE A 264 -5.72 1.03 -16.78
N SER A 265 -4.59 0.75 -16.16
CA SER A 265 -3.61 -0.23 -16.68
C SER A 265 -4.16 -1.65 -16.67
N SER A 266 -5.14 -1.95 -15.83
CA SER A 266 -5.78 -3.27 -15.79
C SER A 266 -6.47 -3.65 -17.11
N ASN A 267 -6.81 -2.66 -17.97
CA ASN A 267 -7.41 -2.79 -19.31
C ASN A 267 -8.60 -3.78 -19.39
N LYS A 268 -9.07 -4.31 -18.29
CA LYS A 268 -10.15 -5.29 -18.20
C LYS A 268 -10.88 -5.14 -16.86
N GLY A 269 -12.18 -5.22 -16.93
CA GLY A 269 -13.06 -5.31 -15.77
C GLY A 269 -13.96 -4.09 -15.60
N ASP A 270 -15.04 -4.33 -14.93
CA ASP A 270 -16.13 -3.38 -14.66
C ASP A 270 -15.70 -2.02 -14.12
N MET A 271 -14.52 -1.91 -13.48
CA MET A 271 -14.06 -0.67 -12.89
C MET A 271 -13.45 0.25 -13.93
N PHE A 272 -12.68 -0.30 -14.87
CA PHE A 272 -12.17 0.44 -16.03
C PHE A 272 -13.33 0.98 -16.87
N ASP A 273 -14.30 0.10 -17.21
CA ASP A 273 -15.47 0.47 -18.01
C ASP A 273 -16.26 1.60 -17.33
N LEU A 274 -16.46 1.51 -16.02
CA LEU A 274 -17.17 2.54 -15.25
C LEU A 274 -16.46 3.91 -15.31
N ILE A 275 -15.16 3.93 -15.13
CA ILE A 275 -14.38 5.18 -15.15
C ILE A 275 -14.42 5.78 -16.56
N GLN A 276 -14.28 4.94 -17.58
CA GLN A 276 -14.36 5.38 -18.97
C GLN A 276 -15.76 5.93 -19.30
N GLU A 277 -16.82 5.20 -18.95
CA GLU A 277 -18.20 5.67 -19.10
C GLU A 277 -18.45 7.02 -18.39
N SER A 278 -17.85 7.21 -17.21
CA SER A 278 -17.97 8.47 -16.47
C SER A 278 -17.23 9.63 -17.13
N ARG A 279 -16.06 9.38 -17.73
CA ARG A 279 -15.33 10.39 -18.51
C ARG A 279 -16.05 10.78 -19.77
N ASP A 280 -16.57 9.78 -20.51
CA ASP A 280 -17.35 10.00 -21.71
C ASP A 280 -18.62 10.81 -21.37
N LEU A 281 -19.28 10.48 -20.26
CA LEU A 281 -20.45 11.22 -19.77
C LEU A 281 -20.12 12.67 -19.46
N LEU A 282 -18.96 12.95 -18.83
CA LEU A 282 -18.51 14.31 -18.57
C LEU A 282 -18.28 15.08 -19.87
N GLU A 283 -17.60 14.49 -20.83
CA GLU A 283 -17.33 15.11 -22.14
C GLU A 283 -18.65 15.47 -22.86
N HIS A 284 -19.60 14.54 -22.92
CA HIS A 284 -20.92 14.79 -23.52
C HIS A 284 -21.72 15.84 -22.74
N THR A 285 -21.59 15.88 -21.41
CA THR A 285 -22.23 16.91 -20.58
C THR A 285 -21.69 18.30 -20.90
N VAL A 286 -20.37 18.45 -20.97
CA VAL A 286 -19.72 19.74 -21.30
C VAL A 286 -20.07 20.18 -22.72
N ASN A 287 -20.22 19.24 -23.65
CA ASN A 287 -20.63 19.51 -25.04
C ASN A 287 -22.13 19.73 -25.22
N GLY A 288 -22.93 19.57 -24.16
CA GLY A 288 -24.39 19.81 -24.20
C GLY A 288 -25.20 18.71 -24.87
N ASP A 289 -24.67 17.48 -24.97
CA ASP A 289 -25.36 16.32 -25.55
C ASP A 289 -26.35 15.71 -24.55
N CYS A 290 -27.53 16.33 -24.46
CA CYS A 290 -28.56 15.94 -23.50
C CYS A 290 -29.06 14.50 -23.72
N ASP A 291 -29.10 14.02 -24.94
CA ASP A 291 -29.61 12.69 -25.28
C ASP A 291 -28.65 11.60 -24.79
N TYR A 292 -27.33 11.80 -24.96
CA TYR A 292 -26.34 10.89 -24.43
C TYR A 292 -26.37 10.87 -22.89
N VAL A 293 -26.37 12.06 -22.27
CA VAL A 293 -26.38 12.22 -20.81
C VAL A 293 -27.61 11.52 -20.20
N ALA A 294 -28.80 11.72 -20.75
CA ALA A 294 -30.02 11.08 -20.26
C ALA A 294 -29.92 9.56 -20.30
N LYS A 295 -29.51 8.98 -21.44
CA LYS A 295 -29.33 7.53 -21.61
C LYS A 295 -28.28 6.94 -20.68
N ALA A 296 -27.14 7.62 -20.49
CA ALA A 296 -26.08 7.15 -19.61
C ALA A 296 -26.53 7.14 -18.14
N ILE A 297 -27.26 8.18 -17.70
CA ILE A 297 -27.80 8.24 -16.33
C ILE A 297 -28.89 7.18 -16.15
N GLU A 298 -29.78 6.98 -17.12
CA GLU A 298 -30.81 5.93 -17.09
C GLU A 298 -30.17 4.55 -16.98
N LYS A 299 -29.20 4.23 -17.81
CA LYS A 299 -28.42 2.98 -17.74
C LYS A 299 -27.80 2.77 -16.35
N CYS A 300 -27.18 3.81 -15.79
CA CYS A 300 -26.59 3.76 -14.47
C CYS A 300 -27.64 3.51 -13.38
N HIS A 301 -28.82 4.15 -13.50
CA HIS A 301 -29.93 3.98 -12.57
C HIS A 301 -30.47 2.55 -12.58
N ASP A 302 -30.69 1.98 -13.75
CA ASP A 302 -31.20 0.62 -13.92
C ASP A 302 -30.24 -0.44 -13.36
N LEU A 303 -28.94 -0.23 -13.52
CA LEU A 303 -27.91 -1.16 -13.03
C LEU A 303 -27.67 -1.09 -11.51
N ARG A 304 -27.99 0.04 -10.87
CA ARG A 304 -27.55 0.32 -9.50
C ARG A 304 -28.66 0.51 -8.48
N CYS A 305 -29.89 0.80 -8.92
CA CYS A 305 -31.02 0.96 -8.04
C CYS A 305 -31.84 -0.33 -7.94
N SER A 306 -32.19 -0.69 -6.70
CA SER A 306 -33.13 -1.80 -6.51
C SER A 306 -34.52 -1.37 -6.91
N SER A 307 -35.32 -2.30 -7.46
CA SER A 307 -36.71 -2.08 -7.87
C SER A 307 -37.61 -1.53 -6.75
N ILE A 308 -37.24 -1.71 -5.48
CA ILE A 308 -38.01 -1.23 -4.32
C ILE A 308 -37.71 0.25 -4.00
N LYS A 309 -36.51 0.76 -4.34
CA LYS A 309 -36.07 2.14 -4.07
C LYS A 309 -35.79 2.93 -5.34
N TYR A 310 -36.41 2.54 -6.44
CA TYR A 310 -36.08 3.02 -7.77
C TYR A 310 -36.27 4.54 -7.95
N ASN A 311 -37.29 5.12 -7.31
CA ASN A 311 -37.70 6.52 -7.51
C ASN A 311 -37.68 7.35 -6.22
N ASN A 312 -36.59 7.34 -5.45
CA ASN A 312 -36.46 8.29 -4.38
C ASN A 312 -35.23 9.20 -4.61
N GLU A 313 -35.22 10.34 -3.95
CA GLU A 313 -34.19 11.37 -4.06
C GLU A 313 -32.80 10.82 -3.73
N ASP A 314 -32.69 9.96 -2.71
CA ASP A 314 -31.43 9.34 -2.31
C ASP A 314 -30.84 8.44 -3.41
N SER A 315 -31.70 7.67 -4.07
CA SER A 315 -31.29 6.81 -5.17
C SER A 315 -30.85 7.62 -6.38
N LEU A 316 -31.55 8.68 -6.72
CA LEU A 316 -31.18 9.56 -7.82
C LEU A 316 -29.87 10.29 -7.55
N ALA A 317 -29.71 10.86 -6.36
CA ALA A 317 -28.44 11.50 -5.95
C ALA A 317 -27.28 10.52 -5.99
N PHE A 318 -27.49 9.27 -5.56
CA PHE A 318 -26.48 8.21 -5.66
C PHE A 318 -26.10 7.90 -7.10
N VAL A 319 -27.09 7.79 -8.00
CA VAL A 319 -26.89 7.51 -9.43
C VAL A 319 -26.07 8.62 -10.09
N VAL A 320 -26.42 9.90 -9.83
CA VAL A 320 -25.68 11.04 -10.38
C VAL A 320 -24.24 11.06 -9.86
N CYS A 321 -24.03 10.91 -8.55
CA CYS A 321 -22.69 10.83 -7.98
C CYS A 321 -21.86 9.68 -8.55
N TYR A 322 -22.52 8.56 -8.84
CA TYR A 322 -21.89 7.38 -9.40
C TYR A 322 -21.55 7.55 -10.87
N ALA A 323 -22.48 8.10 -11.67
CA ALA A 323 -22.30 8.32 -13.09
C ALA A 323 -21.17 9.34 -13.38
N TYR A 324 -21.07 10.41 -12.57
CA TYR A 324 -20.02 11.43 -12.69
C TYR A 324 -18.80 11.18 -11.79
N PHE A 325 -18.55 9.96 -11.45
CA PHE A 325 -17.49 9.55 -10.53
C PHE A 325 -16.09 10.07 -10.92
N ALA A 326 -15.71 10.02 -12.21
CA ALA A 326 -14.41 10.48 -12.69
C ALA A 326 -14.27 12.02 -12.72
N CYS A 327 -15.37 12.77 -12.57
CA CYS A 327 -15.36 14.24 -12.63
C CYS A 327 -14.56 14.87 -11.49
N ASN A 328 -14.36 14.17 -10.38
CA ASN A 328 -13.56 14.63 -9.25
C ASN A 328 -12.08 14.86 -9.60
N GLU A 329 -11.62 14.44 -10.77
CA GLU A 329 -10.28 14.75 -11.30
C GLU A 329 -10.13 16.24 -11.71
N HIS A 330 -11.23 16.86 -12.14
CA HIS A 330 -11.25 18.20 -12.71
C HIS A 330 -12.18 19.19 -12.02
N TYR A 331 -13.12 18.68 -11.21
CA TYR A 331 -14.14 19.48 -10.54
C TYR A 331 -14.15 19.19 -9.04
N LEU A 332 -14.74 20.11 -8.28
CA LEU A 332 -14.98 19.89 -6.85
C LEU A 332 -15.91 18.68 -6.63
N PRO A 333 -15.76 17.98 -5.50
CA PRO A 333 -16.64 16.89 -5.15
C PRO A 333 -18.11 17.29 -5.23
N PHE A 334 -18.96 16.35 -5.63
CA PHE A 334 -20.42 16.55 -5.64
C PHE A 334 -20.90 16.92 -4.23
N ILE A 335 -21.51 18.08 -4.11
CA ILE A 335 -22.09 18.57 -2.85
C ILE A 335 -23.59 18.37 -2.92
N ARG A 336 -24.09 17.46 -2.12
CA ARG A 336 -25.54 17.29 -1.92
C ARG A 336 -26.03 18.34 -0.94
N GLU A 337 -27.18 18.96 -1.23
CA GLU A 337 -27.80 19.98 -0.38
C GLU A 337 -26.87 21.19 -0.15
N PHE A 338 -26.40 21.80 -1.24
CA PHE A 338 -25.56 22.98 -1.17
C PHE A 338 -26.29 24.13 -0.46
N PRO A 339 -25.72 24.73 0.61
CA PRO A 339 -26.38 25.83 1.33
C PRO A 339 -26.43 27.09 0.45
N THR A 340 -27.62 27.51 0.08
CA THR A 340 -27.84 28.69 -0.81
C THR A 340 -28.10 29.99 -0.06
N GLY A 341 -28.05 29.97 1.27
CA GLY A 341 -28.39 31.14 2.12
C GLY A 341 -29.89 31.35 2.33
N LYS A 342 -30.74 30.67 1.55
CA LYS A 342 -32.21 30.67 1.70
C LYS A 342 -32.79 29.27 1.84
N GLY A 343 -31.95 28.28 2.08
CA GLY A 343 -32.27 26.86 2.17
C GLY A 343 -31.14 26.04 1.57
N PHE A 344 -31.45 24.80 1.19
CA PHE A 344 -30.52 23.88 0.52
C PHE A 344 -31.02 23.63 -0.90
N ALA A 345 -30.11 23.44 -1.83
CA ALA A 345 -30.37 23.05 -3.23
C ALA A 345 -29.71 21.73 -3.54
#